data_e27265fe5a57df1c2fcd3777a9c8d683
#
_entry.id   e27265fe5a57df1c2fcd3777a9c8d683
#
_cell.length_a   1.000
_cell.length_b   1.000
_cell.length_c   1.000
_cell.angle_alpha   90.00
_cell.angle_beta   90.00
_cell.angle_gamma   90.00
#
_symmetry.space_group_name_H-M   'P 1'
#
loop_
_entity.id
_entity.type
_entity.pdbx_description
1 polymer ?
#
loop_
_entity_poly.entity_id
_entity_poly.type
_entity_poly.pdbx_seq_one_letter_code
_entity_poly.pdbx_strand_id
1 'polypeptide(L)'
;MNKNQSIVAGILMIAVGSALLISSIPWPLGQDDQPTGFPDFFTKNEDYFVTRIGGVPDIDRDSYRLEIKGLIDNPTTFTLDDLQSLNLTELPLTIECIGNSPNGKLVGTALWKGFDVFGLLETLGISEGATGVRYLAADGYYASHTLEQLENNGVLGALYMNGVEIPPIQGFPLRILNPGYYGVKQPAWVVEIEVIDRPLEDYWQDRGWDTSPPIEIDSKIFFPLGSTSVNTSQNLKVGGCAFGGTRVKTVEYTIDDGATWNNAPIVQQIDADNVWVFWEIDISFSNAGQYILQIRATDISDNQQTKTDISYRDGTSSWPALTINVI
;
A
#
# COMPACT_ATOMS: atom_id res chain seq x y z
N MET A 1 -26.90 14.76 33.34
CA MET A 1 -26.62 13.45 32.70
C MET A 1 -26.66 13.71 31.21
N ASN A 2 -25.49 13.73 30.60
CA ASN A 2 -25.31 14.11 29.21
C ASN A 2 -25.79 13.00 28.25
N LYS A 3 -26.62 13.36 27.27
CA LYS A 3 -27.18 12.42 26.28
C LYS A 3 -26.08 11.68 25.44
N ASN A 4 -24.84 12.15 25.46
CA ASN A 4 -23.74 11.59 24.68
C ASN A 4 -23.13 10.31 25.28
N GLN A 5 -23.39 10.00 26.56
CA GLN A 5 -22.89 8.74 27.16
C GLN A 5 -23.73 7.51 26.82
N SER A 6 -24.97 7.72 26.32
CA SER A 6 -25.87 6.59 26.03
C SER A 6 -25.70 6.00 24.62
N ILE A 7 -25.02 6.72 23.71
CA ILE A 7 -24.85 6.26 22.30
C ILE A 7 -23.67 5.30 22.18
N VAL A 8 -22.58 5.54 22.91
CA VAL A 8 -21.39 4.65 22.89
C VAL A 8 -21.69 3.25 23.43
N ALA A 9 -22.62 3.14 24.39
CA ALA A 9 -23.02 1.85 24.96
C ALA A 9 -23.97 1.02 24.06
N GLY A 10 -24.57 1.64 23.03
CA GLY A 10 -25.49 0.99 22.08
C GLY A 10 -24.80 0.35 20.86
N ILE A 11 -23.58 0.76 20.55
CA ILE A 11 -22.86 0.31 19.35
C ILE A 11 -22.26 -1.11 19.51
N LEU A 12 -22.31 -1.66 20.71
CA LEU A 12 -21.61 -2.94 21.02
C LEU A 12 -22.36 -4.23 20.64
N MET A 13 -23.47 -4.16 19.91
CA MET A 13 -24.30 -5.37 19.74
C MET A 13 -24.97 -5.57 18.38
N ILE A 14 -24.43 -5.17 17.23
CA ILE A 14 -24.89 -5.73 15.95
C ILE A 14 -23.78 -5.54 14.90
N ALA A 15 -22.89 -6.49 14.78
CA ALA A 15 -22.12 -6.75 13.57
C ALA A 15 -21.93 -8.28 13.43
N VAL A 16 -22.97 -8.94 12.94
CA VAL A 16 -22.85 -10.32 12.42
C VAL A 16 -23.07 -10.23 10.92
N GLY A 17 -22.00 -10.20 10.17
CA GLY A 17 -22.07 -10.26 8.72
C GLY A 17 -20.70 -10.18 8.08
N SER A 18 -20.17 -11.33 7.69
CA SER A 18 -18.99 -11.53 6.84
C SER A 18 -17.62 -11.37 7.52
N ALA A 19 -17.36 -12.12 8.58
CA ALA A 19 -16.00 -12.45 8.93
C ALA A 19 -15.43 -13.39 7.85
N LEU A 20 -14.69 -12.85 6.90
CA LEU A 20 -13.68 -13.63 6.20
C LEU A 20 -12.79 -14.22 7.29
N LEU A 21 -12.87 -15.53 7.48
CA LEU A 21 -11.94 -16.29 8.29
C LEU A 21 -10.55 -16.14 7.65
N ILE A 22 -9.84 -15.08 8.02
CA ILE A 22 -8.39 -15.06 7.88
C ILE A 22 -7.89 -16.09 8.89
N SER A 23 -7.74 -17.33 8.41
CA SER A 23 -7.06 -18.37 9.16
C SER A 23 -5.72 -17.78 9.57
N SER A 24 -5.44 -17.76 10.87
CA SER A 24 -4.23 -17.25 11.52
C SER A 24 -3.03 -17.30 10.58
N ILE A 25 -2.65 -16.15 10.02
CA ILE A 25 -1.34 -15.98 9.38
C ILE A 25 -0.35 -16.25 10.51
N PRO A 26 0.53 -17.26 10.42
CA PRO A 26 1.53 -17.48 11.44
C PRO A 26 2.48 -16.27 11.43
N TRP A 27 2.36 -15.41 12.38
CA TRP A 27 3.22 -14.26 12.63
C TRP A 27 4.16 -14.55 13.81
N PRO A 28 5.42 -14.12 13.71
CA PRO A 28 6.15 -13.60 12.55
C PRO A 28 6.89 -14.72 11.80
N LEU A 29 7.10 -14.55 10.49
CA LEU A 29 8.17 -15.29 9.81
C LEU A 29 9.45 -14.99 10.61
N GLY A 30 10.11 -16.00 11.14
CA GLY A 30 11.33 -15.82 11.91
C GLY A 30 12.35 -15.02 11.09
N GLN A 31 13.14 -14.14 11.73
CA GLN A 31 14.21 -13.39 11.05
C GLN A 31 15.22 -14.33 10.35
N ASP A 32 15.24 -15.61 10.69
CA ASP A 32 16.12 -16.62 10.13
C ASP A 32 15.69 -17.15 8.74
N ASP A 33 14.46 -16.83 8.28
CA ASP A 33 13.91 -17.32 7.01
C ASP A 33 13.98 -16.29 5.86
N GLN A 34 14.62 -15.13 6.07
CA GLN A 34 14.75 -14.10 5.03
C GLN A 34 15.80 -14.50 4.00
N PRO A 35 15.47 -14.50 2.68
CA PRO A 35 16.47 -14.74 1.64
C PRO A 35 17.58 -13.69 1.70
N THR A 36 18.82 -14.09 1.52
CA THR A 36 19.98 -13.20 1.61
C THR A 36 19.91 -12.11 0.53
N GLY A 37 20.04 -10.84 0.93
CA GLY A 37 20.05 -9.70 0.02
C GLY A 37 18.72 -8.97 -0.10
N PHE A 38 17.64 -9.51 0.47
CA PHE A 38 16.35 -8.84 0.52
C PHE A 38 16.19 -7.96 1.76
N PRO A 39 15.37 -6.90 1.71
CA PRO A 39 14.89 -6.23 2.91
C PRO A 39 13.96 -7.16 3.69
N ASP A 40 13.63 -6.80 4.93
CA ASP A 40 12.60 -7.53 5.67
C ASP A 40 11.28 -7.52 4.87
N PHE A 41 10.57 -8.65 4.86
CA PHE A 41 9.32 -8.79 4.11
C PHE A 41 8.27 -7.78 4.57
N PHE A 42 8.15 -7.54 5.87
CA PHE A 42 7.48 -6.36 6.40
C PHE A 42 8.54 -5.32 6.70
N THR A 43 8.54 -4.26 5.92
CA THR A 43 9.51 -3.15 6.03
C THR A 43 9.46 -2.57 7.44
N LYS A 44 10.60 -2.47 8.12
CA LYS A 44 10.68 -1.85 9.45
C LYS A 44 10.17 -0.42 9.41
N ASN A 45 9.57 0.04 10.52
CA ASN A 45 8.98 1.38 10.57
C ASN A 45 10.00 2.50 10.29
N GLU A 46 11.26 2.33 10.73
CA GLU A 46 12.36 3.26 10.46
C GLU A 46 12.84 3.27 9.02
N ASP A 47 12.67 2.16 8.28
CA ASP A 47 13.10 1.99 6.89
C ASP A 47 11.95 2.24 5.90
N TYR A 48 10.71 2.39 6.40
CA TYR A 48 9.56 2.60 5.55
C TYR A 48 9.62 3.98 4.89
N PHE A 49 9.37 4.05 3.59
CA PHE A 49 9.48 5.29 2.85
C PHE A 49 8.51 6.37 3.35
N VAL A 50 8.90 7.62 3.19
CA VAL A 50 8.10 8.79 3.59
C VAL A 50 7.97 9.75 2.43
N THR A 51 6.73 10.09 2.08
CA THR A 51 6.40 11.20 1.18
C THR A 51 5.34 12.08 1.84
N ARG A 52 5.49 13.40 1.73
CA ARG A 52 4.61 14.36 2.40
C ARG A 52 4.63 15.71 1.70
N ILE A 53 3.60 16.51 1.93
CA ILE A 53 3.49 17.87 1.35
C ILE A 53 4.10 18.96 2.24
N GLY A 54 4.40 18.63 3.49
CA GLY A 54 4.90 19.59 4.48
C GLY A 54 5.70 18.94 5.59
N GLY A 55 5.70 19.56 6.77
CA GLY A 55 6.26 19.00 8.00
C GLY A 55 5.44 17.83 8.55
N VAL A 56 5.98 17.12 9.54
CA VAL A 56 5.20 16.17 10.34
C VAL A 56 4.39 16.99 11.35
N PRO A 57 3.05 16.87 11.37
CA PRO A 57 2.24 17.54 12.38
C PRO A 57 2.57 17.03 13.79
N ASP A 58 2.63 17.95 14.74
CA ASP A 58 2.74 17.62 16.16
C ASP A 58 1.32 17.42 16.72
N ILE A 59 0.90 16.16 16.78
CA ILE A 59 -0.45 15.78 17.21
C ILE A 59 -0.35 15.18 18.61
N ASP A 60 -0.93 15.87 19.57
CA ASP A 60 -1.04 15.39 20.94
C ASP A 60 -2.12 14.31 21.04
N ARG A 61 -1.78 13.16 21.62
CA ARG A 61 -2.64 11.98 21.76
C ARG A 61 -3.96 12.27 22.49
N ASP A 62 -3.89 13.00 23.59
CA ASP A 62 -5.04 13.18 24.48
C ASP A 62 -6.03 14.19 23.90
N SER A 63 -5.54 15.15 23.15
CA SER A 63 -6.36 16.16 22.48
C SER A 63 -6.80 15.79 21.08
N TYR A 64 -6.26 14.71 20.49
CA TYR A 64 -6.66 14.27 19.16
C TYR A 64 -8.16 13.99 19.07
N ARG A 65 -8.75 14.45 17.98
CA ARG A 65 -10.16 14.20 17.65
C ARG A 65 -10.28 13.90 16.15
N LEU A 66 -11.02 12.83 15.84
CA LEU A 66 -11.49 12.54 14.49
C LEU A 66 -12.94 13.05 14.38
N GLU A 67 -13.19 14.04 13.55
CA GLU A 67 -14.53 14.51 13.23
C GLU A 67 -15.11 13.72 12.06
N ILE A 68 -16.28 13.12 12.21
CA ILE A 68 -17.05 12.49 11.12
C ILE A 68 -18.32 13.31 10.91
N LYS A 69 -18.51 13.83 9.69
CA LYS A 69 -19.58 14.79 9.34
C LYS A 69 -20.05 14.64 7.90
N GLY A 70 -20.87 15.59 7.44
CA GLY A 70 -21.44 15.64 6.08
C GLY A 70 -22.76 14.89 5.98
N LEU A 71 -22.97 14.13 4.92
CA LEU A 71 -24.19 13.36 4.66
C LEU A 71 -24.23 12.08 5.50
N ILE A 72 -24.35 12.26 6.81
CA ILE A 72 -24.42 11.20 7.80
C ILE A 72 -25.46 11.55 8.88
N ASP A 73 -26.26 10.57 9.31
CA ASP A 73 -27.38 10.79 10.22
C ASP A 73 -26.94 11.19 11.63
N ASN A 74 -25.80 10.63 12.08
CA ASN A 74 -25.25 10.83 13.41
C ASN A 74 -23.81 11.35 13.36
N PRO A 75 -23.58 12.64 13.00
CA PRO A 75 -22.25 13.25 13.04
C PRO A 75 -21.63 13.07 14.41
N THR A 76 -20.36 12.64 14.45
CA THR A 76 -19.72 12.21 15.71
C THR A 76 -18.26 12.62 15.71
N THR A 77 -17.74 12.91 16.90
CA THR A 77 -16.31 13.12 17.14
C THR A 77 -15.77 12.01 18.01
N PHE A 78 -14.72 11.35 17.56
CA PHE A 78 -14.05 10.27 18.27
C PHE A 78 -12.72 10.75 18.87
N THR A 79 -12.43 10.30 20.09
CA THR A 79 -11.07 10.33 20.65
C THR A 79 -10.26 9.17 20.09
N LEU A 80 -8.93 9.18 20.28
CA LEU A 80 -8.11 8.05 19.89
C LEU A 80 -8.49 6.77 20.66
N ASP A 81 -8.82 6.88 21.95
CA ASP A 81 -9.25 5.75 22.76
C ASP A 81 -10.59 5.16 22.28
N ASP A 82 -11.52 6.01 21.82
CA ASP A 82 -12.76 5.53 21.20
C ASP A 82 -12.46 4.70 19.94
N LEU A 83 -11.57 5.19 19.06
CA LEU A 83 -11.17 4.49 17.85
C LEU A 83 -10.45 3.17 18.17
N GLN A 84 -9.57 3.16 19.16
CA GLN A 84 -8.86 1.95 19.61
C GLN A 84 -9.78 0.91 20.24
N SER A 85 -10.95 1.32 20.74
CA SER A 85 -11.96 0.41 21.29
C SER A 85 -12.87 -0.24 20.25
N LEU A 86 -12.80 0.19 18.97
CA LEU A 86 -13.53 -0.44 17.88
C LEU A 86 -13.02 -1.87 17.62
N ASN A 87 -13.78 -2.62 16.82
CA ASN A 87 -13.30 -3.92 16.32
C ASN A 87 -12.19 -3.70 15.30
N LEU A 88 -10.93 -3.99 15.70
CA LEU A 88 -9.77 -3.78 14.86
C LEU A 88 -9.39 -5.06 14.12
N THR A 89 -9.08 -4.92 12.83
CA THR A 89 -8.58 -5.99 11.95
C THR A 89 -7.17 -5.71 11.49
N GLU A 90 -6.43 -6.74 11.09
CA GLU A 90 -5.09 -6.62 10.53
C GLU A 90 -5.14 -6.69 9.01
N LEU A 91 -4.30 -5.89 8.35
CA LEU A 91 -4.20 -5.79 6.90
C LEU A 91 -2.73 -5.71 6.51
N PRO A 92 -2.13 -6.76 5.94
CA PRO A 92 -0.84 -6.64 5.27
C PRO A 92 -1.05 -5.87 3.97
N LEU A 93 -0.27 -4.84 3.73
CA LEU A 93 -0.44 -3.97 2.56
C LEU A 93 0.90 -3.43 2.07
N THR A 94 1.13 -3.56 0.76
CA THR A 94 2.19 -2.85 0.05
C THR A 94 1.66 -1.49 -0.43
N ILE A 95 2.39 -0.44 -0.10
CA ILE A 95 2.11 0.91 -0.59
C ILE A 95 3.26 1.35 -1.47
N GLU A 96 2.94 1.90 -2.63
CA GLU A 96 3.89 2.57 -3.51
C GLU A 96 3.51 4.05 -3.69
N CYS A 97 4.51 4.91 -3.72
CA CYS A 97 4.29 6.31 -4.12
C CYS A 97 3.98 6.39 -5.62
N ILE A 98 2.94 7.12 -6.02
CA ILE A 98 2.56 7.29 -7.44
C ILE A 98 3.71 7.86 -8.29
N GLY A 99 4.59 8.66 -7.70
CA GLY A 99 5.78 9.21 -8.37
C GLY A 99 7.03 8.34 -8.24
N ASN A 100 6.89 7.06 -7.83
CA ASN A 100 8.04 6.16 -7.78
C ASN A 100 8.52 5.83 -9.19
N SER A 101 9.83 5.87 -9.42
CA SER A 101 10.41 5.52 -10.72
C SER A 101 10.59 3.99 -10.87
N PRO A 102 10.77 3.47 -12.10
CA PRO A 102 11.27 2.10 -12.28
C PRO A 102 12.54 1.89 -11.42
N ASN A 103 12.64 0.78 -10.69
CA ASN A 103 13.69 0.56 -9.68
C ASN A 103 13.76 1.59 -8.53
N GLY A 104 12.76 2.45 -8.38
CA GLY A 104 12.66 3.39 -7.27
C GLY A 104 12.41 2.68 -5.94
N LYS A 105 12.73 3.36 -4.84
CA LYS A 105 12.66 2.82 -3.47
C LYS A 105 11.45 3.30 -2.67
N LEU A 106 10.50 4.00 -3.32
CA LEU A 106 9.32 4.53 -2.64
C LEU A 106 8.20 3.48 -2.62
N VAL A 107 8.51 2.32 -2.10
CA VAL A 107 7.61 1.18 -1.93
C VAL A 107 7.97 0.45 -0.62
N GLY A 108 6.97 -0.07 0.06
CA GLY A 108 7.16 -0.85 1.28
C GLY A 108 5.89 -1.60 1.66
N THR A 109 6.05 -2.70 2.39
CA THR A 109 4.96 -3.50 2.94
C THR A 109 4.98 -3.43 4.45
N ALA A 110 3.82 -3.25 5.06
CA ALA A 110 3.68 -3.31 6.51
C ALA A 110 2.42 -4.08 6.90
N LEU A 111 2.41 -4.59 8.13
CA LEU A 111 1.20 -5.10 8.77
C LEU A 111 0.53 -3.94 9.49
N TRP A 112 -0.61 -3.53 8.95
CA TRP A 112 -1.42 -2.47 9.52
C TRP A 112 -2.53 -3.07 10.38
N LYS A 113 -2.99 -2.33 11.38
CA LYS A 113 -4.14 -2.72 12.18
C LYS A 113 -5.02 -1.51 12.46
N GLY A 114 -6.33 -1.66 12.26
CA GLY A 114 -7.28 -0.57 12.39
C GLY A 114 -8.72 -1.03 12.24
N PHE A 115 -9.61 -0.08 12.12
CA PHE A 115 -11.05 -0.29 11.98
C PHE A 115 -11.49 -0.19 10.51
N ASP A 116 -12.58 -0.88 10.17
CA ASP A 116 -13.26 -0.75 8.90
C ASP A 116 -13.95 0.61 8.80
N VAL A 117 -13.53 1.41 7.81
CA VAL A 117 -14.07 2.77 7.61
C VAL A 117 -15.52 2.70 7.13
N PHE A 118 -15.85 1.82 6.17
CA PHE A 118 -17.21 1.70 5.66
C PHE A 118 -18.17 1.24 6.75
N GLY A 119 -17.84 0.18 7.47
CA GLY A 119 -18.66 -0.32 8.57
C GLY A 119 -18.88 0.70 9.69
N LEU A 120 -17.88 1.55 9.99
CA LEU A 120 -18.05 2.64 10.94
C LEU A 120 -19.06 3.66 10.42
N LEU A 121 -18.97 4.08 9.14
CA LEU A 121 -19.90 5.04 8.55
C LEU A 121 -21.31 4.47 8.45
N GLU A 122 -21.49 3.19 8.13
CA GLU A 122 -22.80 2.54 8.14
C GLU A 122 -23.45 2.59 9.53
N THR A 123 -22.68 2.35 10.61
CA THR A 123 -23.22 2.43 11.97
C THR A 123 -23.65 3.85 12.37
N LEU A 124 -23.06 4.87 11.78
CA LEU A 124 -23.43 6.28 11.96
C LEU A 124 -24.60 6.70 11.06
N GLY A 125 -24.97 5.90 10.05
CA GLY A 125 -26.07 6.13 9.12
C GLY A 125 -25.65 7.02 7.94
N ILE A 126 -25.25 6.40 6.83
CA ILE A 126 -24.95 7.11 5.58
C ILE A 126 -26.27 7.63 5.00
N SER A 127 -26.39 8.93 4.80
CA SER A 127 -27.62 9.55 4.29
C SER A 127 -27.82 9.26 2.80
N GLU A 128 -29.06 9.24 2.36
CA GLU A 128 -29.42 9.08 0.94
C GLU A 128 -28.75 10.14 0.06
N GLY A 129 -28.22 9.74 -1.08
CA GLY A 129 -27.53 10.60 -2.04
C GLY A 129 -26.04 10.76 -1.80
N ALA A 130 -25.47 10.23 -0.72
CA ALA A 130 -24.04 10.19 -0.52
C ALA A 130 -23.33 9.37 -1.63
N THR A 131 -22.22 9.86 -2.17
CA THR A 131 -21.48 9.22 -3.25
C THR A 131 -20.04 8.87 -2.87
N GLY A 132 -19.50 9.48 -1.82
CA GLY A 132 -18.14 9.24 -1.38
C GLY A 132 -17.80 9.90 -0.06
N VAL A 133 -16.52 9.85 0.27
CA VAL A 133 -15.95 10.50 1.43
C VAL A 133 -14.74 11.33 1.04
N ARG A 134 -14.52 12.42 1.74
CA ARG A 134 -13.33 13.23 1.69
C ARG A 134 -12.64 13.19 3.05
N TYR A 135 -11.35 12.98 3.04
CA TYR A 135 -10.50 13.02 4.22
C TYR A 135 -9.71 14.31 4.25
N LEU A 136 -9.60 14.92 5.43
CA LEU A 136 -8.70 16.03 5.67
C LEU A 136 -7.66 15.62 6.71
N ALA A 137 -6.40 15.88 6.40
CA ALA A 137 -5.28 15.63 7.28
C ALA A 137 -4.79 16.90 7.99
N ALA A 138 -4.12 16.74 9.13
CA ALA A 138 -3.62 17.83 9.93
C ALA A 138 -2.53 18.69 9.24
N ASP A 139 -1.84 18.16 8.22
CA ASP A 139 -0.87 18.88 7.39
C ASP A 139 -1.53 19.63 6.21
N GLY A 140 -2.86 19.54 6.09
CA GLY A 140 -3.64 20.13 4.99
C GLY A 140 -3.75 19.26 3.75
N TYR A 141 -3.22 18.03 3.77
CA TYR A 141 -3.45 17.04 2.71
C TYR A 141 -4.91 16.61 2.69
N TYR A 142 -5.45 16.34 1.51
CA TYR A 142 -6.79 15.78 1.35
C TYR A 142 -6.82 14.75 0.23
N ALA A 143 -7.64 13.74 0.42
CA ALA A 143 -7.93 12.68 -0.55
C ALA A 143 -9.39 12.26 -0.42
N SER A 144 -9.92 11.60 -1.43
CA SER A 144 -11.31 11.16 -1.47
C SER A 144 -11.42 9.74 -1.98
N HIS A 145 -12.42 9.02 -1.49
CA HIS A 145 -12.82 7.70 -2.00
C HIS A 145 -14.30 7.69 -2.33
N THR A 146 -14.71 6.87 -3.31
CA THR A 146 -16.14 6.58 -3.52
C THR A 146 -16.65 5.66 -2.40
N LEU A 147 -17.95 5.65 -2.15
CA LEU A 147 -18.55 4.66 -1.23
C LEU A 147 -18.32 3.24 -1.73
N GLU A 148 -18.36 3.03 -3.06
CA GLU A 148 -18.04 1.74 -3.69
C GLU A 148 -16.61 1.28 -3.38
N GLN A 149 -15.62 2.18 -3.38
CA GLN A 149 -14.25 1.86 -2.97
C GLN A 149 -14.17 1.48 -1.49
N LEU A 150 -14.89 2.18 -0.61
CA LEU A 150 -14.91 1.86 0.80
C LEU A 150 -15.46 0.45 1.04
N GLU A 151 -16.60 0.13 0.39
CA GLU A 151 -17.29 -1.14 0.55
C GLU A 151 -16.50 -2.31 -0.03
N ASN A 152 -15.96 -2.16 -1.27
CA ASN A 152 -15.37 -3.27 -2.01
C ASN A 152 -13.89 -3.51 -1.69
N ASN A 153 -13.12 -2.47 -1.31
CA ASN A 153 -11.68 -2.60 -1.12
C ASN A 153 -11.29 -2.89 0.34
N GLY A 154 -12.22 -2.79 1.30
CA GLY A 154 -11.89 -2.95 2.72
C GLY A 154 -10.99 -1.82 3.24
N VAL A 155 -11.40 -0.58 2.98
CA VAL A 155 -10.64 0.62 3.42
C VAL A 155 -10.50 0.65 4.93
N LEU A 156 -9.24 0.69 5.39
CA LEU A 156 -8.88 0.61 6.80
C LEU A 156 -8.51 1.98 7.38
N GLY A 157 -9.10 2.34 8.52
CA GLY A 157 -8.61 3.41 9.37
C GLY A 157 -7.54 2.86 10.30
N ALA A 158 -6.28 2.90 9.86
CA ALA A 158 -5.16 2.29 10.57
C ALA A 158 -4.70 3.13 11.78
N LEU A 159 -4.50 2.47 12.91
CA LEU A 159 -4.01 3.02 14.17
C LEU A 159 -2.65 2.43 14.56
N TYR A 160 -2.31 1.26 14.01
CA TYR A 160 -1.07 0.54 14.31
C TYR A 160 -0.37 0.13 13.01
N MET A 161 0.97 0.09 13.07
CA MET A 161 1.87 -0.34 12.02
C MET A 161 2.92 -1.28 12.60
N ASN A 162 3.01 -2.51 12.06
CA ASN A 162 3.95 -3.53 12.54
C ASN A 162 3.88 -3.77 14.08
N GLY A 163 2.66 -3.82 14.62
CA GLY A 163 2.40 -4.16 16.02
C GLY A 163 2.56 -3.01 17.03
N VAL A 164 2.93 -1.79 16.59
CA VAL A 164 3.02 -0.59 17.45
C VAL A 164 2.09 0.50 16.92
N GLU A 165 1.74 1.49 17.75
CA GLU A 165 1.04 2.69 17.24
C GLU A 165 1.81 3.28 16.04
N ILE A 166 1.08 3.81 15.06
CA ILE A 166 1.73 4.39 13.87
C ILE A 166 2.75 5.44 14.30
N PRO A 167 4.02 5.35 13.87
CA PRO A 167 5.00 6.38 14.16
C PRO A 167 4.54 7.75 13.66
N PRO A 168 4.86 8.87 14.35
CA PRO A 168 4.46 10.22 13.94
C PRO A 168 4.76 10.51 12.47
N ILE A 169 5.94 10.11 12.00
CA ILE A 169 6.37 10.32 10.61
C ILE A 169 5.56 9.50 9.58
N GLN A 170 4.88 8.42 10.00
CA GLN A 170 4.09 7.54 9.17
C GLN A 170 2.58 7.82 9.23
N GLY A 171 2.15 8.80 10.06
CA GLY A 171 0.75 9.21 10.05
C GLY A 171 0.00 9.10 11.39
N PHE A 172 0.71 9.01 12.54
CA PHE A 172 0.06 9.02 13.85
C PHE A 172 -0.92 10.20 14.00
N PRO A 173 -2.12 10.01 14.57
CA PRO A 173 -2.62 8.74 15.13
C PRO A 173 -3.46 7.90 14.15
N LEU A 174 -3.87 8.47 13.01
CA LEU A 174 -4.77 7.81 12.06
C LEU A 174 -4.27 7.99 10.63
N ARG A 175 -4.13 6.86 9.92
CA ARG A 175 -3.88 6.80 8.48
C ARG A 175 -5.00 6.02 7.80
N ILE A 176 -5.54 6.55 6.71
CA ILE A 176 -6.49 5.79 5.88
C ILE A 176 -5.72 4.99 4.85
N LEU A 177 -6.10 3.73 4.70
CA LEU A 177 -5.50 2.80 3.75
C LEU A 177 -6.56 2.25 2.81
N ASN A 178 -6.39 2.49 1.51
CA ASN A 178 -7.24 1.96 0.45
C ASN A 178 -6.45 0.92 -0.34
N PRO A 179 -6.63 -0.39 -0.09
CA PRO A 179 -5.93 -1.46 -0.80
C PRO A 179 -6.07 -1.35 -2.30
N GLY A 180 -4.99 -1.63 -3.03
CA GLY A 180 -4.96 -1.58 -4.49
C GLY A 180 -4.77 -0.18 -5.09
N TYR A 181 -4.52 0.85 -4.28
CA TYR A 181 -4.28 2.22 -4.75
C TYR A 181 -2.93 2.76 -4.29
N TYR A 182 -2.36 3.70 -5.06
CA TYR A 182 -1.10 4.38 -4.74
C TYR A 182 -1.19 5.18 -3.43
N GLY A 183 -0.03 5.51 -2.86
CA GLY A 183 0.10 6.27 -1.61
C GLY A 183 -0.65 7.60 -1.57
N VAL A 184 -0.96 8.20 -2.72
CA VAL A 184 -1.78 9.42 -2.83
C VAL A 184 -3.22 9.21 -2.35
N LYS A 185 -3.72 7.97 -2.35
CA LYS A 185 -5.04 7.59 -1.80
C LYS A 185 -4.97 7.11 -0.35
N GLN A 186 -3.83 7.27 0.31
CA GLN A 186 -3.54 6.76 1.66
C GLN A 186 -3.21 7.92 2.63
N PRO A 187 -4.16 8.88 2.88
CA PRO A 187 -3.87 10.06 3.70
C PRO A 187 -3.44 9.68 5.12
N ALA A 188 -2.38 10.34 5.59
CA ALA A 188 -1.83 10.23 6.93
C ALA A 188 -2.30 11.41 7.79
N TRP A 189 -2.21 11.30 9.12
CA TRP A 189 -2.60 12.35 10.07
C TRP A 189 -4.06 12.82 9.93
N VAL A 190 -4.98 11.90 9.62
CA VAL A 190 -6.37 12.24 9.32
C VAL A 190 -7.09 12.76 10.58
N VAL A 191 -7.75 13.91 10.44
CA VAL A 191 -8.51 14.56 11.51
C VAL A 191 -9.99 14.73 11.18
N GLU A 192 -10.37 14.51 9.92
CA GLU A 192 -11.75 14.67 9.46
C GLU A 192 -12.09 13.65 8.37
N ILE A 193 -13.30 13.10 8.44
CA ILE A 193 -13.97 12.32 7.41
C ILE A 193 -15.30 13.00 7.11
N GLU A 194 -15.46 13.51 5.90
CA GLU A 194 -16.69 14.15 5.43
C GLU A 194 -17.38 13.23 4.41
N VAL A 195 -18.60 12.80 4.68
CA VAL A 195 -19.44 12.07 3.71
C VAL A 195 -20.07 13.07 2.74
N ILE A 196 -19.91 12.87 1.44
CA ILE A 196 -20.19 13.86 0.39
C ILE A 196 -21.09 13.33 -0.74
N ASP A 197 -21.75 14.25 -1.45
CA ASP A 197 -22.52 14.02 -2.69
C ASP A 197 -21.96 14.77 -3.91
N ARG A 198 -20.77 15.32 -3.77
CA ARG A 198 -20.08 16.12 -4.79
C ARG A 198 -18.90 15.36 -5.42
N PRO A 199 -18.36 15.84 -6.57
CA PRO A 199 -17.16 15.23 -7.17
C PRO A 199 -16.02 15.06 -6.18
N LEU A 200 -15.28 13.98 -6.33
CA LEU A 200 -14.10 13.69 -5.53
C LEU A 200 -13.01 14.73 -5.81
N GLU A 201 -12.31 15.12 -4.76
CA GLU A 201 -11.21 16.09 -4.82
C GLU A 201 -9.99 15.49 -4.13
N ASP A 202 -8.85 15.49 -4.81
CA ASP A 202 -7.58 15.03 -4.26
C ASP A 202 -6.50 16.11 -4.41
N TYR A 203 -5.66 16.26 -3.40
CA TYR A 203 -4.59 17.26 -3.37
C TYR A 203 -3.69 17.22 -4.61
N TRP A 204 -3.30 16.02 -5.07
CA TRP A 204 -2.44 15.86 -6.24
C TRP A 204 -3.21 15.91 -7.56
N GLN A 205 -4.50 15.52 -7.58
CA GLN A 205 -5.36 15.68 -8.74
C GLN A 205 -5.51 17.16 -9.13
N ASP A 206 -5.69 18.03 -8.14
CA ASP A 206 -5.73 19.48 -8.35
C ASP A 206 -4.40 20.06 -8.88
N ARG A 207 -3.33 19.25 -8.82
CA ARG A 207 -1.98 19.58 -9.32
C ARG A 207 -1.62 18.83 -10.60
N GLY A 208 -2.62 18.23 -11.25
CA GLY A 208 -2.50 17.60 -12.57
C GLY A 208 -1.97 16.18 -12.55
N TRP A 209 -2.06 15.47 -11.40
CA TRP A 209 -1.85 14.03 -11.34
C TRP A 209 -3.18 13.30 -11.56
N ASP A 210 -3.15 12.15 -12.20
CA ASP A 210 -4.29 11.24 -12.21
C ASP A 210 -4.16 10.29 -11.02
N THR A 211 -4.97 10.52 -10.00
CA THR A 211 -4.98 9.72 -8.78
C THR A 211 -6.05 8.64 -8.79
N SER A 212 -6.79 8.52 -9.90
CA SER A 212 -7.93 7.63 -10.04
C SER A 212 -7.57 6.17 -10.30
N PRO A 213 -6.50 5.85 -11.07
CA PRO A 213 -6.20 4.47 -11.37
C PRO A 213 -5.76 3.67 -10.14
N PRO A 214 -6.12 2.38 -10.07
CA PRO A 214 -5.49 1.47 -9.12
C PRO A 214 -3.99 1.32 -9.43
N ILE A 215 -3.24 0.79 -8.46
CA ILE A 215 -1.83 0.48 -8.64
C ILE A 215 -1.66 -0.59 -9.74
N GLU A 216 -0.86 -0.30 -10.74
CA GLU A 216 -0.55 -1.23 -11.82
C GLU A 216 0.38 -2.36 -11.32
N ILE A 217 0.38 -3.49 -12.04
CA ILE A 217 1.36 -4.55 -11.78
C ILE A 217 2.77 -4.02 -12.08
N ASP A 218 3.67 -4.11 -11.10
CA ASP A 218 5.03 -3.59 -11.19
C ASP A 218 6.04 -4.56 -10.58
N SER A 219 7.32 -4.37 -10.93
CA SER A 219 8.45 -5.10 -10.37
C SER A 219 9.64 -4.18 -10.16
N LYS A 220 10.47 -4.50 -9.17
CA LYS A 220 11.68 -3.75 -8.84
C LYS A 220 12.86 -4.72 -8.68
N ILE A 221 14.07 -4.25 -9.01
CA ILE A 221 15.31 -4.98 -8.74
C ILE A 221 15.92 -4.42 -7.45
N PHE A 222 16.12 -5.27 -6.44
CA PHE A 222 16.73 -4.88 -5.18
C PHE A 222 18.23 -5.08 -5.17
N PHE A 223 18.71 -6.15 -5.84
CA PHE A 223 20.14 -6.45 -5.95
C PHE A 223 20.47 -7.22 -7.23
N PRO A 224 21.69 -7.02 -7.80
CA PRO A 224 22.60 -5.93 -7.45
C PRO A 224 22.04 -4.58 -7.89
N LEU A 225 22.50 -3.51 -7.23
CA LEU A 225 22.11 -2.14 -7.59
C LEU A 225 23.09 -1.56 -8.62
N GLY A 226 22.54 -0.84 -9.60
CA GLY A 226 23.34 -0.19 -10.65
C GLY A 226 23.97 -1.17 -11.63
N SER A 227 24.97 -0.71 -12.39
CA SER A 227 25.75 -1.59 -13.29
C SER A 227 26.59 -2.55 -12.47
N THR A 228 26.60 -3.83 -12.86
CA THR A 228 27.40 -4.85 -12.21
C THR A 228 28.35 -5.53 -13.23
N SER A 229 29.45 -6.12 -12.75
CA SER A 229 30.39 -6.90 -13.56
C SER A 229 30.50 -8.31 -13.01
N VAL A 230 30.59 -9.29 -13.90
CA VAL A 230 30.72 -10.69 -13.57
C VAL A 230 31.65 -11.40 -14.60
N ASN A 231 32.44 -12.37 -14.15
CA ASN A 231 33.24 -13.16 -15.08
C ASN A 231 32.37 -14.14 -15.85
N THR A 232 32.82 -14.52 -17.08
CA THR A 232 32.18 -15.58 -17.84
C THR A 232 32.06 -16.85 -16.99
N SER A 233 30.92 -17.55 -17.09
CA SER A 233 30.59 -18.76 -16.35
C SER A 233 30.45 -18.59 -14.81
N GLN A 234 30.62 -17.39 -14.29
CA GLN A 234 30.30 -17.09 -12.89
C GLN A 234 28.80 -16.83 -12.75
N ASN A 235 28.19 -17.38 -11.71
CA ASN A 235 26.80 -17.09 -11.38
C ASN A 235 26.66 -15.67 -10.80
N LEU A 236 25.66 -14.94 -11.30
CA LEU A 236 25.19 -13.68 -10.77
C LEU A 236 23.80 -13.88 -10.18
N LYS A 237 23.66 -13.60 -8.90
CA LYS A 237 22.38 -13.61 -8.22
C LYS A 237 21.71 -12.24 -8.39
N VAL A 238 20.46 -12.24 -8.86
CA VAL A 238 19.64 -11.04 -9.04
C VAL A 238 18.29 -11.28 -8.35
N GLY A 239 17.83 -10.31 -7.58
CA GLY A 239 16.55 -10.44 -6.88
C GLY A 239 15.84 -9.11 -6.69
N GLY A 240 14.56 -9.19 -6.40
CA GLY A 240 13.74 -8.03 -6.23
C GLY A 240 12.32 -8.36 -5.78
N CYS A 241 11.40 -7.42 -5.93
CA CYS A 241 10.00 -7.64 -5.64
C CYS A 241 9.12 -7.45 -6.88
N ALA A 242 7.88 -7.94 -6.78
CA ALA A 242 6.79 -7.61 -7.68
C ALA A 242 5.51 -7.42 -6.85
N PHE A 243 4.62 -6.53 -7.29
CA PHE A 243 3.38 -6.18 -6.60
C PHE A 243 2.42 -5.49 -7.57
N GLY A 244 1.17 -5.31 -7.16
CA GLY A 244 0.15 -4.61 -7.93
C GLY A 244 -1.14 -4.47 -7.13
N GLY A 245 -2.22 -4.03 -7.79
CA GLY A 245 -3.56 -3.93 -7.20
C GLY A 245 -4.22 -5.28 -6.92
N THR A 246 -3.58 -6.41 -7.34
CA THR A 246 -4.00 -7.79 -7.05
C THR A 246 -2.77 -8.66 -6.77
N ARG A 247 -2.95 -9.98 -6.65
CA ARG A 247 -1.84 -10.93 -6.44
C ARG A 247 -0.96 -11.05 -7.68
N VAL A 248 0.34 -11.14 -7.46
CA VAL A 248 1.31 -11.50 -8.48
C VAL A 248 1.15 -12.98 -8.82
N LYS A 249 1.03 -13.28 -10.12
CA LYS A 249 0.94 -14.64 -10.67
C LYS A 249 2.30 -15.17 -11.08
N THR A 250 3.07 -14.37 -11.85
CA THR A 250 4.38 -14.75 -12.35
C THR A 250 5.31 -13.55 -12.41
N VAL A 251 6.61 -13.84 -12.26
CA VAL A 251 7.70 -12.90 -12.57
C VAL A 251 8.59 -13.56 -13.61
N GLU A 252 9.00 -12.79 -14.61
CA GLU A 252 9.83 -13.28 -15.72
C GLU A 252 10.98 -12.31 -15.99
N TYR A 253 12.09 -12.83 -16.54
CA TYR A 253 13.22 -12.01 -16.98
C TYR A 253 13.59 -12.26 -18.43
N THR A 254 14.16 -11.24 -19.06
CA THR A 254 14.75 -11.31 -20.40
C THR A 254 16.15 -10.70 -20.39
N ILE A 255 17.00 -11.15 -21.31
CA ILE A 255 18.33 -10.56 -21.62
C ILE A 255 18.47 -10.20 -23.11
N ASP A 256 17.41 -10.32 -23.87
CA ASP A 256 17.33 -10.10 -25.32
C ASP A 256 16.20 -9.15 -25.72
N ASP A 257 15.95 -8.16 -24.86
CA ASP A 257 14.98 -7.06 -25.04
C ASP A 257 13.52 -7.56 -25.22
N GLY A 258 13.20 -8.70 -24.58
CA GLY A 258 11.86 -9.27 -24.60
C GLY A 258 11.58 -10.25 -25.72
N ALA A 259 12.60 -10.65 -26.51
CA ALA A 259 12.44 -11.66 -27.54
C ALA A 259 12.17 -13.05 -26.91
N THR A 260 12.82 -13.35 -25.80
CA THR A 260 12.56 -14.55 -24.99
C THR A 260 12.39 -14.19 -23.51
N TRP A 261 11.53 -14.96 -22.83
CA TRP A 261 11.26 -14.78 -21.41
C TRP A 261 11.50 -16.06 -20.65
N ASN A 262 12.14 -15.94 -19.51
CA ASN A 262 12.45 -17.03 -18.59
C ASN A 262 11.77 -16.76 -17.24
N ASN A 263 11.36 -17.81 -16.56
CA ASN A 263 10.75 -17.69 -15.25
C ASN A 263 11.74 -17.17 -14.20
N ALA A 264 11.33 -16.18 -13.41
CA ALA A 264 12.01 -15.73 -12.20
C ALA A 264 11.23 -16.28 -10.99
N PRO A 265 11.73 -17.32 -10.31
CA PRO A 265 11.00 -17.95 -9.21
C PRO A 265 10.66 -16.98 -8.08
N ILE A 266 9.41 -17.03 -7.59
CA ILE A 266 9.01 -16.35 -6.36
C ILE A 266 9.59 -17.16 -5.20
N VAL A 267 10.41 -16.50 -4.37
CA VAL A 267 11.14 -17.11 -3.23
C VAL A 267 10.49 -16.78 -1.89
N GLN A 268 9.66 -15.72 -1.82
CA GLN A 268 8.92 -15.37 -0.62
C GLN A 268 7.61 -14.66 -0.97
N GLN A 269 6.53 -15.08 -0.34
CA GLN A 269 5.19 -14.49 -0.46
C GLN A 269 4.32 -14.89 0.74
N ILE A 270 3.21 -14.17 0.92
CA ILE A 270 2.13 -14.56 1.84
C ILE A 270 0.82 -14.70 1.05
N ASP A 271 -0.15 -15.42 1.62
CA ASP A 271 -1.47 -15.59 1.00
C ASP A 271 -2.37 -14.36 1.28
N ALA A 272 -2.05 -13.25 0.63
CA ALA A 272 -2.78 -12.00 0.73
C ALA A 272 -2.75 -11.23 -0.59
N ASP A 273 -3.81 -10.47 -0.87
CA ASP A 273 -3.85 -9.54 -1.99
C ASP A 273 -3.13 -8.23 -1.65
N ASN A 274 -2.74 -7.46 -2.65
CA ASN A 274 -2.08 -6.15 -2.49
C ASN A 274 -0.80 -6.20 -1.65
N VAL A 275 -0.08 -7.32 -1.69
CA VAL A 275 1.19 -7.52 -0.98
C VAL A 275 2.24 -7.96 -1.98
N TRP A 276 3.44 -7.40 -1.84
CA TRP A 276 4.56 -7.79 -2.70
C TRP A 276 4.95 -9.26 -2.53
N VAL A 277 5.61 -9.78 -3.57
CA VAL A 277 6.34 -11.05 -3.52
C VAL A 277 7.81 -10.78 -3.77
N PHE A 278 8.71 -11.59 -3.24
CA PHE A 278 10.13 -11.54 -3.59
C PHE A 278 10.46 -12.64 -4.61
N TRP A 279 11.24 -12.27 -5.62
CA TRP A 279 11.72 -13.15 -6.67
C TRP A 279 13.23 -13.13 -6.72
N GLU A 280 13.84 -14.26 -7.14
CA GLU A 280 15.30 -14.39 -7.26
C GLU A 280 15.64 -15.27 -8.44
N ILE A 281 16.72 -14.92 -9.15
CA ILE A 281 17.33 -15.74 -10.19
C ILE A 281 18.84 -15.87 -9.98
N ASP A 282 19.39 -17.01 -10.42
CA ASP A 282 20.82 -17.21 -10.65
C ASP A 282 21.06 -17.29 -12.16
N ILE A 283 21.86 -16.38 -12.72
CA ILE A 283 22.14 -16.29 -14.14
C ILE A 283 23.66 -16.32 -14.40
N SER A 284 24.09 -17.05 -15.43
CA SER A 284 25.49 -17.06 -15.89
C SER A 284 25.56 -16.81 -17.39
N PHE A 285 26.68 -16.27 -17.83
CA PHE A 285 26.90 -15.89 -19.23
C PHE A 285 28.10 -16.63 -19.78
N SER A 286 27.96 -17.22 -20.98
CA SER A 286 29.04 -17.94 -21.64
C SER A 286 30.00 -17.04 -22.42
N ASN A 287 29.56 -15.86 -22.82
CA ASN A 287 30.33 -14.92 -23.65
C ASN A 287 30.49 -13.58 -22.94
N ALA A 288 31.69 -12.99 -23.09
CA ALA A 288 31.92 -11.62 -22.64
C ALA A 288 31.10 -10.65 -23.47
N GLY A 289 30.66 -9.54 -22.83
CA GLY A 289 29.82 -8.53 -23.46
C GLY A 289 28.98 -7.76 -22.46
N GLN A 290 28.21 -6.81 -22.98
CA GLN A 290 27.23 -6.10 -22.17
C GLN A 290 25.83 -6.68 -22.41
N TYR A 291 25.14 -6.99 -21.32
CA TYR A 291 23.78 -7.51 -21.33
C TYR A 291 22.88 -6.55 -20.55
N ILE A 292 21.63 -6.42 -20.98
CA ILE A 292 20.57 -5.70 -20.25
C ILE A 292 19.55 -6.73 -19.80
N LEU A 293 19.52 -6.98 -18.51
CA LEU A 293 18.50 -7.83 -17.91
C LEU A 293 17.30 -6.95 -17.56
N GLN A 294 16.12 -7.38 -17.98
CA GLN A 294 14.85 -6.71 -17.70
C GLN A 294 13.88 -7.70 -17.05
N ILE A 295 13.01 -7.19 -16.20
CA ILE A 295 12.01 -7.96 -15.45
C ILE A 295 10.63 -7.49 -15.85
N ARG A 296 9.66 -8.42 -15.85
CA ARG A 296 8.23 -8.10 -15.88
C ARG A 296 7.47 -8.98 -14.92
N ALA A 297 6.36 -8.47 -14.42
CA ALA A 297 5.41 -9.22 -13.61
C ALA A 297 4.07 -9.36 -14.34
N THR A 298 3.31 -10.39 -13.97
CA THR A 298 1.93 -10.61 -14.42
C THR A 298 1.08 -10.93 -13.18
N ASP A 299 -0.10 -10.35 -13.07
CA ASP A 299 -1.03 -10.59 -11.97
C ASP A 299 -1.97 -11.77 -12.25
N ILE A 300 -2.82 -12.12 -11.26
CA ILE A 300 -3.80 -13.22 -11.40
C ILE A 300 -4.93 -12.93 -12.39
N SER A 301 -5.11 -11.67 -12.79
CA SER A 301 -6.07 -11.25 -13.82
C SER A 301 -5.46 -11.20 -15.22
N ASP A 302 -4.21 -11.69 -15.36
CA ASP A 302 -3.42 -11.68 -16.59
C ASP A 302 -3.05 -10.26 -17.10
N ASN A 303 -3.14 -9.24 -16.23
CA ASN A 303 -2.52 -7.95 -16.54
C ASN A 303 -1.01 -8.11 -16.45
N GLN A 304 -0.31 -7.64 -17.48
CA GLN A 304 1.14 -7.75 -17.58
C GLN A 304 1.79 -6.38 -17.56
N GLN A 305 2.87 -6.26 -16.80
CA GLN A 305 3.71 -5.07 -16.72
C GLN A 305 4.19 -4.65 -18.11
N THR A 306 4.07 -3.37 -18.43
CA THR A 306 4.42 -2.83 -19.75
C THR A 306 5.93 -2.59 -19.88
N LYS A 307 6.45 -2.65 -21.11
CA LYS A 307 7.88 -2.37 -21.37
C LYS A 307 8.24 -0.92 -21.08
N THR A 308 7.37 -0.02 -21.47
CA THR A 308 7.57 1.43 -21.35
C THR A 308 6.26 2.06 -20.93
N ASP A 309 6.30 2.78 -19.86
CA ASP A 309 5.25 3.67 -19.43
C ASP A 309 5.69 5.10 -19.75
N ILE A 310 4.86 5.85 -20.46
CA ILE A 310 5.14 7.22 -20.90
C ILE A 310 4.53 8.26 -19.96
N SER A 311 3.60 7.85 -19.11
CA SER A 311 2.99 8.70 -18.10
C SER A 311 3.62 8.42 -16.73
N TYR A 312 4.06 9.46 -16.05
CA TYR A 312 4.55 9.35 -14.67
C TYR A 312 3.56 9.91 -13.65
N ARG A 313 2.42 10.45 -14.14
CA ARG A 313 1.44 11.14 -13.29
C ARG A 313 0.28 10.29 -12.83
N ASP A 314 0.16 9.09 -13.38
CA ASP A 314 -0.84 8.06 -13.05
C ASP A 314 -0.20 6.80 -12.41
N GLY A 315 1.11 6.84 -12.21
CA GLY A 315 1.96 5.76 -11.73
C GLY A 315 3.00 5.38 -12.78
N THR A 316 3.88 4.44 -12.46
CA THR A 316 4.94 3.98 -13.38
C THR A 316 5.10 2.48 -13.23
N SER A 317 4.89 1.74 -14.31
CA SER A 317 5.01 0.27 -14.33
C SER A 317 5.96 -0.26 -15.40
N SER A 318 6.94 0.54 -15.84
CA SER A 318 7.93 0.11 -16.84
C SER A 318 8.84 -1.01 -16.36
N TRP A 319 9.26 -1.89 -17.27
CA TRP A 319 10.22 -2.95 -16.93
C TRP A 319 11.49 -2.39 -16.31
N PRO A 320 11.82 -2.77 -15.06
CA PRO A 320 13.10 -2.40 -14.47
C PRO A 320 14.25 -3.08 -15.20
N ALA A 321 15.37 -2.38 -15.30
CA ALA A 321 16.54 -2.86 -16.05
C ALA A 321 17.82 -2.83 -15.21
N LEU A 322 18.67 -3.84 -15.43
CA LEU A 322 20.00 -3.97 -14.84
C LEU A 322 21.04 -4.16 -15.96
N THR A 323 22.06 -3.31 -16.02
CA THR A 323 23.18 -3.47 -16.94
C THR A 323 24.22 -4.41 -16.33
N ILE A 324 24.58 -5.48 -17.05
CA ILE A 324 25.57 -6.50 -16.66
C ILE A 324 26.72 -6.48 -17.65
N ASN A 325 27.93 -6.24 -17.16
CA ASN A 325 29.16 -6.31 -17.94
C ASN A 325 29.85 -7.65 -17.68
N VAL A 326 29.86 -8.55 -18.66
CA VAL A 326 30.51 -9.87 -18.57
C VAL A 326 31.92 -9.76 -19.11
N ILE A 327 32.92 -10.14 -18.32
CA ILE A 327 34.37 -10.05 -18.62
C ILE A 327 35.02 -11.42 -18.60
#